data_da55a1237bea9bb9246c319f6964264a
#
_entry.id   da55a1237bea9bb9246c319f6964264a
#
_cell.length_a   1.000
_cell.length_b   1.000
_cell.length_c   1.000
_cell.angle_alpha   90.00
_cell.angle_beta   90.00
_cell.angle_gamma   90.00
#
_symmetry.space_group_name_H-M   'P 1'
#
loop_
_entity.id
_entity.type
_entity.pdbx_description
1 polymer ?
#
loop_
_entity_poly.entity_id
_entity_poly.type
_entity_poly.pdbx_seq_one_letter_code
_entity_poly.pdbx_strand_id
1 'polypeptide(L)'
;MDKEPITVTGLQKLKAELENLKNIQRPKIVEAIAEARSHGDLKENAEYHAAKEEQSHNEGRITEINDIIARANVIDVTKINNDGKVIFGATVFLENLDTGEKIDYKIVGKDEADLKKKLLYFQSPIGKGLIGKNKNDLVEINTPAGIKNFEIKDVKYL
;
A
#
# COMPACT_ATOMS: atom_id res chain seq x y z
N MET A 1 -12.25 -16.76 -4.20
CA MET A 1 -11.75 -15.48 -3.71
C MET A 1 -10.43 -15.14 -4.40
N ASP A 2 -10.37 -13.99 -5.04
CA ASP A 2 -9.19 -13.60 -5.78
C ASP A 2 -8.02 -13.29 -4.83
N LYS A 3 -6.84 -13.78 -5.17
CA LYS A 3 -5.62 -13.47 -4.43
C LYS A 3 -5.06 -12.13 -4.90
N GLU A 4 -4.61 -11.31 -3.99
CA GLU A 4 -3.99 -10.04 -4.29
C GLU A 4 -2.52 -10.05 -3.87
N PRO A 5 -1.60 -9.62 -4.75
CA PRO A 5 -0.19 -9.62 -4.40
C PRO A 5 0.13 -8.55 -3.36
N ILE A 6 1.00 -8.92 -2.44
CA ILE A 6 1.49 -8.02 -1.41
C ILE A 6 2.96 -8.36 -1.12
N THR A 7 3.76 -7.36 -0.79
CA THR A 7 5.15 -7.60 -0.39
C THR A 7 5.21 -8.06 1.06
N VAL A 8 6.33 -8.68 1.45
CA VAL A 8 6.56 -9.09 2.84
C VAL A 8 6.46 -7.89 3.78
N THR A 9 7.06 -6.77 3.43
CA THR A 9 7.04 -5.55 4.22
C THR A 9 5.62 -4.99 4.37
N GLY A 10 4.84 -5.00 3.28
CA GLY A 10 3.46 -4.55 3.31
C GLY A 10 2.58 -5.39 4.23
N LEU A 11 2.76 -6.71 4.19
CA LEU A 11 2.02 -7.60 5.08
C LEU A 11 2.39 -7.36 6.54
N GLN A 12 3.68 -7.18 6.84
CA GLN A 12 4.14 -6.89 8.18
C GLN A 12 3.56 -5.59 8.72
N LYS A 13 3.49 -4.55 7.89
CA LYS A 13 2.90 -3.26 8.27
C LYS A 13 1.41 -3.39 8.57
N LEU A 14 0.67 -4.14 7.75
CA LEU A 14 -0.75 -4.37 7.97
C LEU A 14 -1.00 -5.13 9.27
N LYS A 15 -0.20 -6.15 9.55
CA LYS A 15 -0.31 -6.92 10.80
C LYS A 15 -0.02 -6.05 12.03
N ALA A 16 0.97 -5.17 11.94
CA ALA A 16 1.30 -4.24 13.02
C ALA A 16 0.19 -3.22 13.24
N GLU A 17 -0.38 -2.69 12.16
CA GLU A 17 -1.54 -1.78 12.22
C GLU A 17 -2.73 -2.47 12.87
N LEU A 18 -3.02 -3.71 12.47
CA LEU A 18 -4.12 -4.50 13.03
C LEU A 18 -3.96 -4.70 14.54
N GLU A 19 -2.77 -5.04 14.97
CA GLU A 19 -2.47 -5.20 16.39
C GLU A 19 -2.69 -3.90 17.17
N ASN A 20 -2.24 -2.77 16.63
CA ASN A 20 -2.45 -1.46 17.25
C ASN A 20 -3.94 -1.13 17.35
N LEU A 21 -4.71 -1.35 16.29
CA LEU A 21 -6.14 -1.08 16.28
C LEU A 21 -6.91 -1.91 17.29
N LYS A 22 -6.55 -3.19 17.45
CA LYS A 22 -7.22 -4.10 18.38
C LYS A 22 -6.80 -3.91 19.82
N ASN A 23 -5.50 -3.73 20.07
CA ASN A 23 -4.94 -3.83 21.42
C ASN A 23 -4.69 -2.46 22.05
N ILE A 24 -4.62 -1.40 21.28
CA ILE A 24 -4.37 -0.05 21.77
C ILE A 24 -5.57 0.87 21.50
N GLN A 25 -5.98 1.00 20.26
CA GLN A 25 -7.05 1.94 19.89
C GLN A 25 -8.42 1.49 20.40
N ARG A 26 -8.77 0.22 20.21
CA ARG A 26 -10.06 -0.31 20.64
C ARG A 26 -10.30 -0.10 22.14
N PRO A 27 -9.37 -0.46 23.05
CA PRO A 27 -9.57 -0.21 24.48
C PRO A 27 -9.72 1.28 24.82
N LYS A 28 -8.95 2.14 24.18
CA LYS A 28 -9.05 3.60 24.38
C LYS A 28 -10.43 4.12 23.98
N ILE A 29 -10.95 3.65 22.88
CA ILE A 29 -12.26 4.05 22.37
C ILE A 29 -13.37 3.58 23.31
N VAL A 30 -13.29 2.32 23.77
CA VAL A 30 -14.25 1.77 24.73
C VAL A 30 -14.26 2.61 26.01
N GLU A 31 -13.10 2.99 26.51
CA GLU A 31 -12.98 3.86 27.68
C GLU A 31 -13.57 5.25 27.42
N ALA A 32 -13.30 5.83 26.25
CA ALA A 32 -13.85 7.14 25.88
C ALA A 32 -15.38 7.10 25.79
N ILE A 33 -15.96 6.01 25.28
CA ILE A 33 -17.41 5.84 25.24
C ILE A 33 -18.00 5.76 26.65
N ALA A 34 -17.36 4.98 27.52
CA ALA A 34 -17.83 4.84 28.91
C ALA A 34 -17.76 6.17 29.64
N GLU A 35 -16.69 6.93 29.47
CA GLU A 35 -16.54 8.25 30.05
C GLU A 35 -17.60 9.22 29.54
N ALA A 36 -17.82 9.26 28.21
CA ALA A 36 -18.81 10.14 27.61
C ALA A 36 -20.23 9.82 28.10
N ARG A 37 -20.54 8.54 28.29
CA ARG A 37 -21.85 8.12 28.81
C ARG A 37 -22.08 8.60 30.24
N SER A 38 -21.04 8.75 31.02
CA SER A 38 -21.13 9.24 32.38
C SER A 38 -21.56 10.71 32.48
N HIS A 39 -21.44 11.47 31.37
CA HIS A 39 -21.80 12.88 31.30
C HIS A 39 -23.30 13.15 31.06
N GLY A 40 -24.13 12.10 30.92
CA GLY A 40 -25.59 12.23 30.85
C GLY A 40 -26.22 11.91 29.51
N ASP A 41 -27.05 12.81 28.98
CA ASP A 41 -27.90 12.57 27.80
C ASP A 41 -27.11 12.15 26.58
N LEU A 42 -27.42 10.96 26.03
CA LEU A 42 -26.73 10.41 24.87
C LEU A 42 -27.13 11.09 23.56
N LYS A 43 -28.33 11.64 23.45
CA LYS A 43 -28.79 12.27 22.21
C LYS A 43 -28.04 13.56 21.88
N GLU A 44 -27.71 14.36 22.90
CA GLU A 44 -27.06 15.66 22.75
C GLU A 44 -25.60 15.63 23.20
N ASN A 45 -25.06 14.44 23.47
CA ASN A 45 -23.71 14.29 23.96
C ASN A 45 -22.74 14.18 22.77
N ALA A 46 -22.11 15.31 22.42
CA ALA A 46 -21.16 15.38 21.31
C ALA A 46 -19.96 14.47 21.50
N GLU A 47 -19.49 14.32 22.74
CA GLU A 47 -18.34 13.43 23.05
C GLU A 47 -18.71 11.97 22.81
N TYR A 48 -19.91 11.57 23.18
CA TYR A 48 -20.42 10.23 22.96
C TYR A 48 -20.52 9.92 21.45
N HIS A 49 -21.11 10.84 20.68
CA HIS A 49 -21.26 10.65 19.24
C HIS A 49 -19.91 10.60 18.53
N ALA A 50 -18.96 11.44 18.93
CA ALA A 50 -17.59 11.43 18.37
C ALA A 50 -16.89 10.11 18.67
N ALA A 51 -17.01 9.60 19.91
CA ALA A 51 -16.39 8.33 20.30
C ALA A 51 -17.01 7.14 19.55
N LYS A 52 -18.33 7.16 19.33
CA LYS A 52 -19.02 6.13 18.57
C LYS A 52 -18.62 6.15 17.09
N GLU A 53 -18.43 7.33 16.52
CA GLU A 53 -17.95 7.47 15.15
C GLU A 53 -16.52 6.93 15.03
N GLU A 54 -15.66 7.28 15.97
CA GLU A 54 -14.29 6.76 16.03
C GLU A 54 -14.27 5.23 16.13
N GLN A 55 -15.18 4.65 16.94
CA GLN A 55 -15.34 3.21 17.04
C GLN A 55 -15.70 2.58 15.70
N SER A 56 -16.64 3.19 14.98
CA SER A 56 -17.05 2.72 13.67
C SER A 56 -15.89 2.71 12.68
N HIS A 57 -15.10 3.77 12.63
CA HIS A 57 -13.91 3.86 11.78
C HIS A 57 -12.87 2.80 12.15
N ASN A 58 -12.61 2.63 13.45
CA ASN A 58 -11.63 1.67 13.92
C ASN A 58 -12.03 0.24 13.59
N GLU A 59 -13.30 -0.14 13.85
CA GLU A 59 -13.79 -1.49 13.54
C GLU A 59 -13.87 -1.73 12.04
N GLY A 60 -14.22 -0.71 11.26
CA GLY A 60 -14.22 -0.77 9.80
C GLY A 60 -12.83 -1.04 9.24
N ARG A 61 -11.81 -0.37 9.78
CA ARG A 61 -10.42 -0.60 9.35
C ARG A 61 -9.92 -1.99 9.75
N ILE A 62 -10.29 -2.47 10.93
CA ILE A 62 -9.95 -3.84 11.38
C ILE A 62 -10.52 -4.86 10.40
N THR A 63 -11.79 -4.72 10.02
CA THR A 63 -12.46 -5.61 9.07
C THR A 63 -11.75 -5.58 7.71
N GLU A 64 -11.44 -4.39 7.23
CA GLU A 64 -10.73 -4.21 5.95
C GLU A 64 -9.37 -4.89 5.96
N ILE A 65 -8.58 -4.70 7.02
CA ILE A 65 -7.25 -5.32 7.12
C ILE A 65 -7.36 -6.84 7.19
N ASN A 66 -8.32 -7.38 7.97
CA ASN A 66 -8.53 -8.83 8.03
C ASN A 66 -8.88 -9.40 6.65
N ASP A 67 -9.66 -8.70 5.86
CA ASP A 67 -10.00 -9.11 4.51
C ASP A 67 -8.78 -9.08 3.59
N ILE A 68 -7.97 -8.02 3.66
CA ILE A 68 -6.74 -7.91 2.89
C ILE A 68 -5.79 -9.06 3.21
N ILE A 69 -5.59 -9.35 4.49
CA ILE A 69 -4.72 -10.46 4.93
C ILE A 69 -5.25 -11.80 4.44
N ALA A 70 -6.56 -12.00 4.50
CA ALA A 70 -7.18 -13.26 4.06
C ALA A 70 -6.99 -13.51 2.56
N ARG A 71 -6.92 -12.45 1.75
CA ARG A 71 -6.74 -12.54 0.30
C ARG A 71 -5.29 -12.36 -0.14
N ALA A 72 -4.36 -12.15 0.78
CA ALA A 72 -2.99 -11.85 0.45
C ALA A 72 -2.26 -13.00 -0.22
N ASN A 73 -1.57 -12.70 -1.32
CA ASN A 73 -0.58 -13.56 -1.94
C ASN A 73 0.77 -12.90 -1.73
N VAL A 74 1.52 -13.37 -0.75
CA VAL A 74 2.80 -12.74 -0.36
C VAL A 74 3.89 -13.10 -1.36
N ILE A 75 4.51 -12.08 -1.95
CA ILE A 75 5.60 -12.24 -2.90
C ILE A 75 6.88 -11.69 -2.29
N ASP A 76 7.86 -12.57 -2.13
CA ASP A 76 9.19 -12.23 -1.63
C ASP A 76 10.20 -12.34 -2.77
N VAL A 77 10.52 -11.20 -3.38
CA VAL A 77 11.45 -11.17 -4.53
C VAL A 77 12.87 -11.54 -4.15
N THR A 78 13.23 -11.42 -2.87
CA THR A 78 14.58 -11.80 -2.43
C THR A 78 14.84 -13.30 -2.57
N LYS A 79 13.77 -14.10 -2.71
CA LYS A 79 13.83 -15.55 -2.91
C LYS A 79 13.73 -15.97 -4.37
N ILE A 80 13.62 -14.99 -5.28
CA ILE A 80 13.49 -15.23 -6.72
C ILE A 80 14.81 -14.87 -7.38
N ASN A 81 15.24 -15.72 -8.32
CA ASN A 81 16.45 -15.44 -9.09
C ASN A 81 16.22 -14.23 -10.00
N ASN A 82 17.08 -13.21 -9.85
CA ASN A 82 16.99 -11.97 -10.63
C ASN A 82 17.61 -12.18 -12.02
N ASP A 83 16.76 -12.26 -13.03
CA ASP A 83 17.16 -12.38 -14.45
C ASP A 83 17.04 -11.04 -15.19
N GLY A 84 16.82 -9.94 -14.47
CA GLY A 84 16.65 -8.61 -15.05
C GLY A 84 15.22 -8.27 -15.43
N LYS A 85 14.27 -9.16 -15.19
CA LYS A 85 12.86 -8.94 -15.53
C LYS A 85 12.14 -8.16 -14.42
N VAL A 86 11.31 -7.22 -14.83
CA VAL A 86 10.46 -6.47 -13.91
C VAL A 86 9.27 -7.33 -13.51
N ILE A 87 9.20 -7.66 -12.22
CA ILE A 87 8.10 -8.42 -11.63
C ILE A 87 7.53 -7.64 -10.45
N PHE A 88 6.38 -8.07 -9.94
CA PHE A 88 5.82 -7.51 -8.71
C PHE A 88 6.86 -7.58 -7.58
N GLY A 89 7.02 -6.51 -6.84
CA GLY A 89 7.98 -6.43 -5.74
C GLY A 89 9.39 -5.98 -6.14
N ALA A 90 9.68 -5.93 -7.44
CA ALA A 90 10.98 -5.48 -7.92
C ALA A 90 11.15 -3.98 -7.75
N THR A 91 12.40 -3.56 -7.54
CA THR A 91 12.80 -2.15 -7.55
C THR A 91 13.40 -1.83 -8.91
N VAL A 92 12.77 -0.90 -9.62
CA VAL A 92 13.13 -0.55 -11.01
C VAL A 92 13.77 0.82 -11.05
N PHE A 93 14.96 0.89 -11.60
CA PHE A 93 15.70 2.15 -11.79
C PHE A 93 15.48 2.65 -13.19
N LEU A 94 14.90 3.83 -13.31
CA LEU A 94 14.47 4.41 -14.58
C LEU A 94 15.19 5.71 -14.90
N GLU A 95 15.36 5.98 -16.19
CA GLU A 95 15.75 7.29 -16.68
C GLU A 95 14.68 7.79 -17.63
N ASN A 96 14.13 8.97 -17.36
CA ASN A 96 13.20 9.63 -18.27
C ASN A 96 14.00 10.15 -19.46
N LEU A 97 13.75 9.62 -20.63
CA LEU A 97 14.52 9.96 -21.83
C LEU A 97 14.22 11.38 -22.35
N ASP A 98 13.08 11.97 -21.97
CA ASP A 98 12.69 13.29 -22.39
C ASP A 98 13.32 14.38 -21.51
N THR A 99 13.54 14.10 -20.23
CA THR A 99 14.04 15.07 -19.23
C THR A 99 15.42 14.74 -18.68
N GLY A 100 15.87 13.49 -18.83
CA GLY A 100 17.10 13.00 -18.21
C GLY A 100 16.98 12.69 -16.72
N GLU A 101 15.79 12.85 -16.14
CA GLU A 101 15.57 12.58 -14.72
C GLU A 101 15.71 11.09 -14.41
N LYS A 102 16.42 10.78 -13.33
CA LYS A 102 16.58 9.41 -12.84
C LYS A 102 15.68 9.20 -11.64
N ILE A 103 14.91 8.12 -11.64
CA ILE A 103 13.97 7.80 -10.59
C ILE A 103 13.93 6.29 -10.39
N ASP A 104 13.68 5.86 -9.17
CA ASP A 104 13.49 4.45 -8.86
C ASP A 104 12.14 4.24 -8.18
N TYR A 105 11.51 3.11 -8.50
CA TYR A 105 10.25 2.70 -7.88
C TYR A 105 10.32 1.24 -7.48
N LYS A 106 9.76 0.92 -6.31
CA LYS A 106 9.43 -0.45 -5.96
C LYS A 106 7.98 -0.69 -6.34
N ILE A 107 7.72 -1.77 -7.07
CA ILE A 107 6.37 -2.12 -7.53
C ILE A 107 5.66 -2.91 -6.44
N VAL A 108 4.56 -2.36 -5.94
CA VAL A 108 3.88 -2.86 -4.74
C VAL A 108 2.37 -2.99 -4.96
N GLY A 109 1.68 -3.54 -3.96
CA GLY A 109 0.24 -3.68 -3.99
C GLY A 109 -0.50 -2.39 -3.66
N LYS A 110 -1.83 -2.44 -3.79
CA LYS A 110 -2.70 -1.27 -3.62
C LYS A 110 -2.53 -0.58 -2.27
N ASP A 111 -2.49 -1.37 -1.20
CA ASP A 111 -2.46 -0.83 0.16
C ASP A 111 -1.08 -0.35 0.61
N GLU A 112 -0.04 -0.68 -0.16
CA GLU A 112 1.32 -0.27 0.11
C GLU A 112 1.73 0.98 -0.68
N ALA A 113 1.00 1.30 -1.76
CA ALA A 113 1.40 2.33 -2.71
C ALA A 113 1.49 3.70 -2.06
N ASP A 114 2.63 4.37 -2.27
CA ASP A 114 2.89 5.72 -1.79
C ASP A 114 4.03 6.31 -2.61
N LEU A 115 3.70 7.17 -3.57
CA LEU A 115 4.69 7.76 -4.48
C LEU A 115 5.74 8.60 -3.76
N LYS A 116 5.41 9.18 -2.61
CA LYS A 116 6.37 9.94 -1.81
C LYS A 116 7.49 9.04 -1.29
N LYS A 117 7.17 7.77 -1.06
CA LYS A 117 8.13 6.74 -0.62
C LYS A 117 8.66 5.91 -1.78
N LYS A 118 8.34 6.30 -3.02
CA LYS A 118 8.73 5.58 -4.24
C LYS A 118 8.15 4.17 -4.31
N LEU A 119 6.97 3.98 -3.73
CA LEU A 119 6.21 2.74 -3.79
C LEU A 119 5.12 2.91 -4.84
N LEU A 120 5.28 2.24 -5.97
CA LEU A 120 4.41 2.37 -7.14
C LEU A 120 3.41 1.24 -7.19
N TYR A 121 2.13 1.58 -7.32
CA TYR A 121 1.07 0.59 -7.48
C TYR A 121 1.29 -0.19 -8.78
N PHE A 122 1.28 -1.52 -8.69
CA PHE A 122 1.57 -2.38 -9.85
C PHE A 122 0.56 -2.24 -10.99
N GLN A 123 -0.66 -1.82 -10.71
CA GLN A 123 -1.69 -1.59 -11.73
C GLN A 123 -1.82 -0.12 -12.16
N SER A 124 -0.92 0.76 -11.68
CA SER A 124 -0.84 2.12 -12.21
C SER A 124 -0.37 2.10 -13.67
N PRO A 125 -0.60 3.17 -14.44
CA PRO A 125 -0.12 3.23 -15.83
C PRO A 125 1.37 2.89 -15.97
N ILE A 126 2.20 3.47 -15.10
CA ILE A 126 3.64 3.19 -15.12
C ILE A 126 3.93 1.76 -14.68
N GLY A 127 3.28 1.28 -13.61
CA GLY A 127 3.44 -0.09 -13.12
C GLY A 127 3.10 -1.12 -14.19
N LYS A 128 1.97 -0.97 -14.85
CA LYS A 128 1.55 -1.87 -15.95
C LYS A 128 2.51 -1.82 -17.12
N GLY A 129 3.04 -0.64 -17.42
CA GLY A 129 3.97 -0.47 -18.52
C GLY A 129 5.34 -1.08 -18.26
N LEU A 130 5.73 -1.20 -17.00
CA LEU A 130 7.04 -1.74 -16.61
C LEU A 130 7.03 -3.25 -16.40
N ILE A 131 5.97 -3.81 -15.82
CA ILE A 131 5.92 -5.25 -15.53
C ILE A 131 6.06 -6.08 -16.81
N GLY A 132 6.94 -7.06 -16.77
CA GLY A 132 7.23 -7.92 -17.91
C GLY A 132 8.35 -7.41 -18.82
N LYS A 133 8.80 -6.17 -18.60
CA LYS A 133 9.95 -5.62 -19.32
C LYS A 133 11.25 -6.06 -18.65
N ASN A 134 12.36 -5.80 -19.31
CA ASN A 134 13.67 -6.24 -18.84
C ASN A 134 14.62 -5.06 -18.67
N LYS A 135 15.67 -5.28 -17.90
CA LYS A 135 16.78 -4.33 -17.80
C LYS A 135 17.28 -3.96 -19.21
N ASN A 136 17.55 -2.70 -19.40
CA ASN A 136 17.97 -2.06 -20.64
C ASN A 136 16.88 -1.86 -21.69
N ASP A 137 15.63 -2.25 -21.42
CA ASP A 137 14.51 -1.98 -22.32
C ASP A 137 14.17 -0.50 -22.36
N LEU A 138 13.74 -0.05 -23.52
CA LEU A 138 13.12 1.27 -23.70
C LEU A 138 11.62 1.07 -23.65
N VAL A 139 10.94 1.84 -22.81
CA VAL A 139 9.48 1.71 -22.65
C VAL A 139 8.79 3.03 -22.89
N GLU A 140 7.68 2.99 -23.62
CA GLU A 140 6.79 4.11 -23.82
C GLU A 140 5.53 3.87 -23.01
N ILE A 141 5.23 4.81 -22.09
CA ILE A 141 4.10 4.66 -21.16
C ILE A 141 3.12 5.80 -21.36
N ASN A 142 1.87 5.42 -21.60
CA ASN A 142 0.78 6.38 -21.76
C ASN A 142 0.20 6.69 -20.37
N THR A 143 0.40 7.93 -19.90
CA THR A 143 -0.10 8.39 -18.61
C THR A 143 -1.13 9.49 -18.78
N PRO A 144 -1.95 9.79 -17.75
CA PRO A 144 -2.89 10.94 -17.82
C PRO A 144 -2.21 12.28 -18.13
N ALA A 145 -0.93 12.41 -17.74
CA ALA A 145 -0.12 13.61 -18.02
C ALA A 145 0.52 13.61 -19.41
N GLY A 146 0.30 12.56 -20.21
CA GLY A 146 0.87 12.40 -21.54
C GLY A 146 1.76 11.16 -21.66
N ILE A 147 2.40 11.01 -22.81
CA ILE A 147 3.29 9.89 -23.08
C ILE A 147 4.65 10.18 -22.45
N LYS A 148 5.17 9.18 -21.71
CA LYS A 148 6.50 9.25 -21.10
C LYS A 148 7.36 8.12 -21.62
N ASN A 149 8.62 8.47 -21.94
CA ASN A 149 9.58 7.50 -22.45
C ASN A 149 10.66 7.28 -21.41
N PHE A 150 10.87 5.99 -21.02
CA PHE A 150 11.86 5.60 -20.03
C PHE A 150 12.80 4.56 -20.57
N GLU A 151 14.01 4.55 -20.04
CA GLU A 151 14.92 3.42 -20.17
C GLU A 151 15.01 2.73 -18.79
N ILE A 152 14.91 1.41 -18.78
CA ILE A 152 15.08 0.62 -17.56
C ILE A 152 16.59 0.42 -17.36
N LYS A 153 17.18 1.16 -16.42
CA LYS A 153 18.63 1.13 -16.18
C LYS A 153 19.05 -0.07 -15.37
N ASP A 154 18.23 -0.46 -14.40
CA ASP A 154 18.52 -1.59 -13.54
C ASP A 154 17.23 -2.14 -12.93
N VAL A 155 17.24 -3.41 -12.54
CA VAL A 155 16.15 -4.09 -11.85
C VAL A 155 16.74 -4.85 -10.68
N LYS A 156 16.32 -4.52 -9.46
CA LYS A 156 16.81 -5.17 -8.25
C LYS A 156 15.66 -5.86 -7.52
N TYR A 157 15.94 -7.01 -6.97
CA TYR A 157 15.00 -7.78 -6.16
C TYR A 157 15.39 -7.64 -4.70
N LEU A 158 14.98 -6.52 -4.10
CA LEU A 158 15.35 -6.12 -2.73
C LEU A 158 14.28 -6.48 -1.71
#